data_48f4a0a11e6e00db56ebc58ed62e9d35
#
_entry.id   48f4a0a11e6e00db56ebc58ed62e9d35
#
_cell.length_a   1.000
_cell.length_b   1.000
_cell.length_c   1.000
_cell.angle_alpha   90.00
_cell.angle_beta   90.00
_cell.angle_gamma   90.00
#
_symmetry.space_group_name_H-M   'P 1'
#
loop_
_entity.id
_entity.type
_entity.pdbx_description
1 polymer ?
#
loop_
_entity_poly.entity_id
_entity_poly.type
_entity_poly.pdbx_seq_one_letter_code
_entity_poly.pdbx_strand_id
1 'polypeptide(L)'
;MSKSVSAKRKAESIELKLWWTIKKSVKLVKSLSAGGDIGDTFKYCFPNLWEDVCEFHKEMVNWNRQREAKHLKAVYPYRSPEQFLARKRANVGVVQLSVPNKNEYIQSIRRGSLAKLEKRRGKTQQRERYKQHVKPTYAASHISAYYQTRKHAPQDIDSRYLIIHELAKFKCEETIAFLRRLVQCEKNVHLQHYAWKCLNSLGVTGVHKGRRSGKKKMSHTKEFKVISTPHDLLKAIYNSPLEQMKHYDLFLSHSYRDKDKLIELKNTLNALGLNVYMDWVNDKDELLRTLTSKDTATVITERIKASKAILYVHTNSSMNSKWTPWELGFAHAIGKPILVYKAEASNDDPEYLQLYESVVFEDNKLKLNDENGTSFLDWLNNRKHSN
;
A
#
# COMPACT_ATOMS: atom_id res chain seq x y z
N MET A 1 -35.34 9.34 -1.84
CA MET A 1 -34.84 8.05 -1.28
C MET A 1 -34.16 7.27 -2.40
N SER A 2 -32.84 7.13 -2.38
CA SER A 2 -32.08 6.34 -3.37
C SER A 2 -32.29 4.87 -3.04
N LYS A 3 -32.93 4.11 -3.94
CA LYS A 3 -33.09 2.65 -3.81
C LYS A 3 -31.69 2.02 -3.73
N SER A 4 -31.35 1.42 -2.59
CA SER A 4 -30.08 0.69 -2.43
C SER A 4 -30.07 -0.44 -3.46
N VAL A 5 -29.03 -0.50 -4.30
CA VAL A 5 -28.84 -1.60 -5.26
C VAL A 5 -28.72 -2.89 -4.45
N SER A 6 -29.57 -3.88 -4.74
CA SER A 6 -29.53 -5.16 -4.01
C SER A 6 -28.15 -5.80 -4.09
N ALA A 7 -27.75 -6.49 -3.04
CA ALA A 7 -26.43 -7.17 -2.99
C ALA A 7 -26.27 -8.16 -4.16
N LYS A 8 -27.36 -8.80 -4.60
CA LYS A 8 -27.40 -9.68 -5.77
C LYS A 8 -27.03 -8.94 -7.06
N ARG A 9 -27.60 -7.77 -7.32
CA ARG A 9 -27.24 -6.94 -8.49
C ARG A 9 -25.80 -6.46 -8.45
N LYS A 10 -25.25 -6.21 -7.25
CA LYS A 10 -23.83 -5.87 -7.10
C LYS A 10 -22.97 -7.06 -7.48
N ALA A 11 -23.27 -8.26 -6.98
CA ALA A 11 -22.54 -9.48 -7.33
C ALA A 11 -22.58 -9.75 -8.84
N GLU A 12 -23.76 -9.68 -9.46
CA GLU A 12 -23.94 -9.83 -10.91
C GLU A 12 -23.14 -8.80 -11.72
N SER A 13 -23.07 -7.56 -11.26
CA SER A 13 -22.27 -6.50 -11.93
C SER A 13 -20.78 -6.77 -11.88
N ILE A 14 -20.27 -7.32 -10.77
CA ILE A 14 -18.86 -7.70 -10.59
C ILE A 14 -18.53 -8.88 -11.50
N GLU A 15 -19.35 -9.91 -11.44
CA GLU A 15 -19.26 -11.09 -12.28
C GLU A 15 -19.26 -10.75 -13.77
N LEU A 16 -20.15 -9.86 -14.19
CA LEU A 16 -20.23 -9.43 -15.58
C LEU A 16 -18.96 -8.72 -16.06
N LYS A 17 -18.31 -7.92 -15.22
CA LYS A 17 -17.05 -7.25 -15.59
C LYS A 17 -15.91 -8.21 -15.79
N LEU A 18 -15.73 -9.17 -14.87
CA LEU A 18 -14.75 -10.24 -15.06
C LEU A 18 -15.04 -10.99 -16.35
N TRP A 19 -16.30 -11.34 -16.57
CA TRP A 19 -16.73 -12.05 -17.77
C TRP A 19 -16.35 -11.32 -19.06
N TRP A 20 -16.58 -10.00 -19.13
CA TRP A 20 -16.17 -9.19 -20.29
C TRP A 20 -14.67 -9.22 -20.52
N THR A 21 -13.87 -9.31 -19.46
CA THR A 21 -12.40 -9.38 -19.56
C THR A 21 -11.95 -10.71 -20.16
N ILE A 22 -12.55 -11.83 -19.74
CA ILE A 22 -12.11 -13.17 -20.12
C ILE A 22 -12.86 -13.76 -21.33
N LYS A 23 -14.03 -13.23 -21.69
CA LYS A 23 -14.92 -13.79 -22.72
C LYS A 23 -14.24 -14.09 -24.04
N LYS A 24 -13.40 -13.16 -24.55
CA LYS A 24 -12.65 -13.35 -25.82
C LYS A 24 -11.69 -14.53 -25.73
N SER A 25 -11.00 -14.69 -24.62
CA SER A 25 -10.04 -15.76 -24.37
C SER A 25 -10.75 -17.12 -24.20
N VAL A 26 -11.91 -17.15 -23.51
CA VAL A 26 -12.74 -18.34 -23.40
C VAL A 26 -13.25 -18.78 -24.78
N LYS A 27 -13.67 -17.81 -25.62
CA LYS A 27 -14.11 -18.07 -27.00
C LYS A 27 -12.99 -18.70 -27.85
N LEU A 28 -11.77 -18.16 -27.73
CA LEU A 28 -10.58 -18.68 -28.42
C LEU A 28 -10.25 -20.11 -27.96
N VAL A 29 -10.22 -20.35 -26.66
CA VAL A 29 -9.96 -21.69 -26.09
C VAL A 29 -10.99 -22.71 -26.55
N LYS A 30 -12.27 -22.34 -26.60
CA LYS A 30 -13.34 -23.22 -27.11
C LYS A 30 -13.07 -23.68 -28.54
N SER A 31 -12.48 -22.82 -29.35
CA SER A 31 -12.08 -23.14 -30.74
C SER A 31 -10.78 -23.98 -30.81
N LEU A 32 -9.93 -23.89 -29.80
CA LEU A 32 -8.66 -24.62 -29.73
C LEU A 32 -8.82 -26.02 -29.12
N SER A 33 -9.76 -26.23 -28.20
CA SER A 33 -9.84 -27.45 -27.39
C SER A 33 -10.45 -28.69 -28.09
N ALA A 34 -10.98 -28.57 -29.33
CA ALA A 34 -11.41 -29.66 -30.18
C ALA A 34 -12.08 -30.85 -29.43
N GLY A 35 -12.97 -30.57 -28.48
CA GLY A 35 -13.65 -31.60 -27.66
C GLY A 35 -13.02 -31.94 -26.30
N GLY A 36 -11.83 -31.39 -25.99
CA GLY A 36 -11.20 -31.53 -24.67
C GLY A 36 -11.76 -30.58 -23.60
N ASP A 37 -11.26 -30.68 -22.35
CA ASP A 37 -11.69 -29.80 -21.28
C ASP A 37 -11.25 -28.34 -21.54
N ILE A 38 -12.25 -27.50 -21.74
CA ILE A 38 -12.05 -26.08 -21.96
C ILE A 38 -11.45 -25.40 -20.72
N GLY A 39 -11.79 -25.89 -19.51
CA GLY A 39 -11.26 -25.36 -18.27
C GLY A 39 -9.75 -25.53 -18.18
N ASP A 40 -9.26 -26.72 -18.42
CA ASP A 40 -7.82 -27.01 -18.36
C ASP A 40 -7.05 -26.32 -19.50
N THR A 41 -7.64 -26.31 -20.71
CA THR A 41 -7.04 -25.56 -21.82
C THR A 41 -6.99 -24.05 -21.53
N PHE A 42 -8.01 -23.49 -20.87
CA PHE A 42 -8.01 -22.08 -20.47
C PHE A 42 -6.94 -21.78 -19.40
N LYS A 43 -6.82 -22.61 -18.39
CA LYS A 43 -5.76 -22.51 -17.36
C LYS A 43 -4.36 -22.57 -17.99
N TYR A 44 -4.19 -23.47 -18.93
CA TYR A 44 -2.93 -23.65 -19.64
C TYR A 44 -2.56 -22.44 -20.52
N CYS A 45 -3.50 -21.97 -21.36
CA CYS A 45 -3.26 -20.88 -22.31
C CYS A 45 -3.21 -19.50 -21.65
N PHE A 46 -4.04 -19.27 -20.63
CA PHE A 46 -4.24 -17.95 -20.02
C PHE A 46 -4.05 -17.95 -18.51
N PRO A 47 -2.87 -18.34 -17.97
CA PRO A 47 -2.63 -18.39 -16.54
C PRO A 47 -2.86 -17.04 -15.82
N ASN A 48 -2.58 -15.90 -16.48
CA ASN A 48 -2.86 -14.58 -15.92
C ASN A 48 -4.36 -14.30 -15.74
N LEU A 49 -5.21 -14.74 -16.66
CA LEU A 49 -6.67 -14.59 -16.56
C LEU A 49 -7.29 -15.63 -15.64
N TRP A 50 -6.68 -16.81 -15.54
CA TRP A 50 -7.07 -17.81 -14.57
C TRP A 50 -6.83 -17.34 -13.14
N GLU A 51 -5.70 -16.67 -12.88
CA GLU A 51 -5.44 -16.02 -11.58
C GLU A 51 -6.54 -15.01 -11.24
N ASP A 52 -6.96 -14.17 -12.21
CA ASP A 52 -8.06 -13.22 -12.04
C ASP A 52 -9.38 -13.90 -11.66
N VAL A 53 -9.67 -15.07 -12.27
CA VAL A 53 -10.87 -15.88 -11.93
C VAL A 53 -10.77 -16.43 -10.52
N CYS A 54 -9.61 -16.94 -10.12
CA CYS A 54 -9.38 -17.47 -8.76
C CYS A 54 -9.48 -16.39 -7.69
N GLU A 55 -8.88 -15.22 -7.93
CA GLU A 55 -8.95 -14.07 -7.00
C GLU A 55 -10.39 -13.58 -6.84
N PHE A 56 -11.10 -13.41 -7.95
CA PHE A 56 -12.52 -13.07 -7.94
C PHE A 56 -13.35 -14.06 -7.14
N HIS A 57 -13.12 -15.36 -7.36
CA HIS A 57 -13.83 -16.41 -6.61
C HIS A 57 -13.58 -16.30 -5.10
N LYS A 58 -12.32 -16.15 -4.69
CA LYS A 58 -11.95 -15.94 -3.27
C LYS A 58 -12.67 -14.74 -2.65
N GLU A 59 -12.69 -13.60 -3.36
CA GLU A 59 -13.38 -12.39 -2.91
C GLU A 59 -14.88 -12.61 -2.73
N MET A 60 -15.51 -13.27 -3.68
CA MET A 60 -16.95 -13.53 -3.66
C MET A 60 -17.35 -14.54 -2.58
N VAL A 61 -16.53 -15.58 -2.35
CA VAL A 61 -16.72 -16.51 -1.23
C VAL A 61 -16.57 -15.83 0.10
N ASN A 62 -15.56 -14.98 0.25
CA ASN A 62 -15.36 -14.18 1.47
C ASN A 62 -16.54 -13.21 1.69
N TRP A 63 -17.05 -12.61 0.64
CA TRP A 63 -18.26 -11.77 0.74
C TRP A 63 -19.48 -12.57 1.18
N ASN A 64 -19.69 -13.77 0.65
CA ASN A 64 -20.76 -14.67 1.13
C ASN A 64 -20.60 -14.98 2.62
N ARG A 65 -19.39 -15.36 3.09
CA ARG A 65 -19.11 -15.60 4.53
C ARG A 65 -19.46 -14.39 5.41
N GLN A 66 -19.08 -13.19 4.99
CA GLN A 66 -19.42 -11.96 5.71
C GLN A 66 -20.93 -11.68 5.75
N ARG A 67 -21.68 -12.12 4.73
CA ARG A 67 -23.13 -12.00 4.69
C ARG A 67 -23.80 -13.02 5.60
N GLU A 68 -23.34 -14.26 5.54
CA GLU A 68 -23.81 -15.37 6.38
C GLU A 68 -23.61 -15.07 7.87
N ALA A 69 -22.46 -14.49 8.24
CA ALA A 69 -22.19 -14.00 9.61
C ALA A 69 -23.19 -12.92 10.07
N LYS A 70 -23.90 -12.27 9.14
CA LYS A 70 -24.98 -11.29 9.41
C LYS A 70 -26.37 -11.85 9.14
N HIS A 71 -26.50 -13.17 9.09
CA HIS A 71 -27.76 -13.89 8.78
C HIS A 71 -28.40 -13.47 7.44
N LEU A 72 -27.60 -13.05 6.46
CA LEU A 72 -28.04 -12.67 5.12
C LEU A 72 -27.73 -13.77 4.11
N LYS A 73 -28.64 -13.99 3.15
CA LYS A 73 -28.46 -15.00 2.08
C LYS A 73 -27.19 -14.74 1.25
N ALA A 74 -26.49 -15.82 0.88
CA ALA A 74 -25.40 -15.80 -0.08
C ALA A 74 -25.85 -15.22 -1.44
N VAL A 75 -24.96 -14.51 -2.12
CA VAL A 75 -25.23 -13.87 -3.42
C VAL A 75 -24.41 -14.44 -4.57
N TYR A 76 -23.36 -15.19 -4.26
CA TYR A 76 -22.49 -15.84 -5.24
C TYR A 76 -22.69 -17.35 -5.18
N PRO A 77 -23.19 -17.98 -6.27
CA PRO A 77 -23.66 -19.36 -6.21
C PRO A 77 -22.61 -20.44 -6.54
N TYR A 78 -21.42 -20.03 -6.99
CA TYR A 78 -20.43 -20.97 -7.47
C TYR A 78 -19.54 -21.51 -6.34
N ARG A 79 -19.29 -22.83 -6.35
CA ARG A 79 -18.47 -23.52 -5.34
C ARG A 79 -16.98 -23.51 -5.69
N SER A 80 -16.64 -23.35 -6.97
CA SER A 80 -15.25 -23.30 -7.43
C SER A 80 -15.09 -22.35 -8.63
N PRO A 81 -13.86 -21.88 -8.92
CA PRO A 81 -13.54 -21.11 -10.11
C PRO A 81 -13.87 -21.87 -11.40
N GLU A 82 -13.65 -23.18 -11.41
CA GLU A 82 -13.97 -24.07 -12.55
C GLU A 82 -15.46 -24.10 -12.83
N GLN A 83 -16.28 -24.21 -11.78
CA GLN A 83 -17.73 -24.21 -11.93
C GLN A 83 -18.25 -22.89 -12.51
N PHE A 84 -17.66 -21.76 -12.07
CA PHE A 84 -17.96 -20.44 -12.63
C PHE A 84 -17.65 -20.42 -14.13
N LEU A 85 -16.43 -20.83 -14.52
CA LEU A 85 -16.02 -20.84 -15.92
C LEU A 85 -16.87 -21.77 -16.77
N ALA A 86 -17.16 -23.00 -16.27
CA ALA A 86 -17.97 -24.00 -16.95
C ALA A 86 -19.37 -23.49 -17.27
N ARG A 87 -20.01 -22.80 -16.33
CA ARG A 87 -21.37 -22.25 -16.53
C ARG A 87 -21.36 -21.07 -17.51
N LYS A 88 -20.35 -20.20 -17.44
CA LYS A 88 -20.27 -19.05 -18.35
C LYS A 88 -19.91 -19.43 -19.78
N ARG A 89 -19.13 -20.48 -20.00
CA ARG A 89 -18.74 -20.96 -21.34
C ARG A 89 -19.92 -21.51 -22.17
N ALA A 90 -20.99 -21.99 -21.53
CA ALA A 90 -22.14 -22.56 -22.22
C ALA A 90 -22.70 -21.61 -23.30
N ASN A 91 -22.71 -20.33 -23.03
CA ASN A 91 -23.29 -19.29 -23.90
C ASN A 91 -22.26 -18.60 -24.81
N VAL A 92 -21.09 -19.24 -25.08
CA VAL A 92 -20.04 -18.67 -25.91
C VAL A 92 -19.95 -19.44 -27.23
N GLY A 93 -20.05 -18.71 -28.35
CA GLY A 93 -19.84 -19.30 -29.69
C GLY A 93 -18.38 -19.70 -29.94
N VAL A 94 -18.16 -20.38 -31.05
CA VAL A 94 -16.81 -20.78 -31.53
C VAL A 94 -16.30 -19.74 -32.51
N VAL A 95 -14.97 -19.55 -32.60
CA VAL A 95 -14.29 -18.74 -33.61
C VAL A 95 -13.70 -19.68 -34.66
N GLN A 96 -13.92 -19.42 -35.94
CA GLN A 96 -13.15 -20.11 -36.96
C GLN A 96 -11.68 -19.62 -36.89
N LEU A 97 -10.76 -20.59 -36.66
CA LEU A 97 -9.33 -20.33 -36.59
C LEU A 97 -8.64 -21.01 -37.77
N SER A 98 -8.07 -20.22 -38.64
CA SER A 98 -7.16 -20.70 -39.70
C SER A 98 -5.73 -20.51 -39.20
N VAL A 99 -5.19 -21.51 -38.47
CA VAL A 99 -3.85 -21.46 -37.92
C VAL A 99 -3.06 -22.65 -38.41
N PRO A 100 -1.91 -22.44 -39.12
CA PRO A 100 -1.14 -23.53 -39.71
C PRO A 100 -0.64 -24.56 -38.70
N ASN A 101 -0.17 -24.09 -37.54
CA ASN A 101 0.29 -24.95 -36.44
C ASN A 101 -0.40 -24.56 -35.12
N LYS A 102 -1.36 -25.39 -34.74
CA LYS A 102 -2.19 -25.16 -33.55
C LYS A 102 -1.39 -25.22 -32.23
N ASN A 103 -0.44 -26.15 -32.14
CA ASN A 103 0.37 -26.31 -30.93
C ASN A 103 1.31 -25.12 -30.73
N GLU A 104 1.96 -24.66 -31.77
CA GLU A 104 2.83 -23.51 -31.73
C GLU A 104 2.07 -22.22 -31.36
N TYR A 105 0.87 -22.07 -31.90
CA TYR A 105 -0.02 -20.97 -31.55
C TYR A 105 -0.42 -20.98 -30.08
N ILE A 106 -0.80 -22.16 -29.54
CA ILE A 106 -1.10 -22.33 -28.11
C ILE A 106 0.11 -21.95 -27.24
N GLN A 107 1.31 -22.38 -27.61
CA GLN A 107 2.54 -22.06 -26.87
C GLN A 107 2.85 -20.54 -26.91
N SER A 108 2.60 -19.91 -28.06
CA SER A 108 2.75 -18.45 -28.20
C SER A 108 1.81 -17.69 -27.26
N ILE A 109 0.53 -18.07 -27.21
CA ILE A 109 -0.46 -17.49 -26.29
C ILE A 109 -0.01 -17.65 -24.84
N ARG A 110 0.40 -18.87 -24.46
CA ARG A 110 0.87 -19.19 -23.11
C ARG A 110 2.06 -18.34 -22.71
N ARG A 111 3.09 -18.22 -23.55
CA ARG A 111 4.27 -17.38 -23.30
C ARG A 111 3.87 -15.93 -23.05
N GLY A 112 3.01 -15.36 -23.90
CA GLY A 112 2.52 -13.99 -23.72
C GLY A 112 1.70 -13.79 -22.45
N SER A 113 0.93 -14.81 -22.02
CA SER A 113 0.15 -14.80 -20.78
C SER A 113 1.03 -14.91 -19.54
N LEU A 114 2.04 -15.79 -19.55
CA LEU A 114 3.03 -15.91 -18.46
C LEU A 114 3.82 -14.62 -18.28
N ALA A 115 4.31 -14.02 -19.34
CA ALA A 115 5.03 -12.75 -19.26
C ALA A 115 4.18 -11.62 -18.62
N LYS A 116 2.87 -11.56 -18.93
CA LYS A 116 1.94 -10.63 -18.29
C LYS A 116 1.77 -10.92 -16.82
N LEU A 117 1.70 -12.20 -16.45
CA LEU A 117 1.56 -12.66 -15.07
C LEU A 117 2.80 -12.30 -14.24
N GLU A 118 3.98 -12.62 -14.74
CA GLU A 118 5.26 -12.29 -14.11
C GLU A 118 5.44 -10.78 -13.93
N LYS A 119 5.16 -10.00 -14.96
CA LYS A 119 5.19 -8.54 -14.87
C LYS A 119 4.23 -8.00 -13.81
N ARG A 120 3.04 -8.59 -13.67
CA ARG A 120 2.05 -8.24 -12.64
C ARG A 120 2.60 -8.58 -11.25
N ARG A 121 3.09 -9.82 -11.06
CA ARG A 121 3.66 -10.30 -9.79
C ARG A 121 4.87 -9.48 -9.36
N GLY A 122 5.79 -9.20 -10.27
CA GLY A 122 6.94 -8.34 -9.99
C GLY A 122 6.53 -6.93 -9.55
N LYS A 123 5.55 -6.31 -10.22
CA LYS A 123 5.01 -5.00 -9.81
C LYS A 123 4.31 -5.06 -8.45
N THR A 124 3.56 -6.13 -8.16
CA THR A 124 2.87 -6.30 -6.88
C THR A 124 3.89 -6.52 -5.77
N GLN A 125 4.87 -7.39 -5.97
CA GLN A 125 5.94 -7.65 -5.01
C GLN A 125 6.77 -6.38 -4.75
N GLN A 126 7.14 -5.64 -5.78
CA GLN A 126 7.85 -4.37 -5.62
C GLN A 126 7.03 -3.34 -4.84
N ARG A 127 5.71 -3.24 -5.10
CA ARG A 127 4.81 -2.35 -4.36
C ARG A 127 4.65 -2.79 -2.89
N GLU A 128 4.51 -4.09 -2.64
CA GLU A 128 4.38 -4.60 -1.27
C GLU A 128 5.64 -4.41 -0.44
N ARG A 129 6.80 -4.51 -1.06
CA ARG A 129 8.10 -4.27 -0.42
C ARG A 129 8.22 -2.86 0.19
N TYR A 130 7.57 -1.87 -0.41
CA TYR A 130 7.63 -0.47 0.06
C TYR A 130 6.42 -0.03 0.89
N LYS A 131 5.50 -0.95 1.22
CA LYS A 131 4.32 -0.60 2.03
C LYS A 131 4.56 -0.86 3.50
N GLN A 132 4.00 0.02 4.29
CA GLN A 132 3.91 -0.19 5.73
C GLN A 132 2.78 -1.19 6.02
N HIS A 133 3.10 -2.27 6.73
CA HIS A 133 2.13 -3.30 7.07
C HIS A 133 1.39 -3.02 8.38
N VAL A 134 1.94 -2.14 9.21
CA VAL A 134 1.39 -1.79 10.51
C VAL A 134 0.72 -0.42 10.43
N LYS A 135 -0.43 -0.32 11.06
CA LYS A 135 -1.17 0.92 11.17
C LYS A 135 -0.35 1.98 11.91
N PRO A 136 -0.15 3.18 11.33
CA PRO A 136 0.46 4.28 12.06
C PRO A 136 -0.45 4.76 13.18
N THR A 137 0.12 5.22 14.28
CA THR A 137 -0.62 5.66 15.47
C THR A 137 -1.61 6.80 15.16
N TYR A 138 -1.29 7.63 14.19
CA TYR A 138 -2.15 8.74 13.76
C TYR A 138 -3.26 8.37 12.77
N ALA A 139 -3.35 7.13 12.29
CA ALA A 139 -4.33 6.76 11.25
C ALA A 139 -5.78 7.00 11.71
N ALA A 140 -6.11 6.67 12.96
CA ALA A 140 -7.44 6.89 13.51
C ALA A 140 -7.81 8.39 13.57
N SER A 141 -6.86 9.24 13.95
CA SER A 141 -7.04 10.71 14.00
C SER A 141 -7.24 11.29 12.60
N HIS A 142 -6.49 10.83 11.60
CA HIS A 142 -6.67 11.23 10.20
C HIS A 142 -8.02 10.80 9.64
N ILE A 143 -8.47 9.58 9.92
CA ILE A 143 -9.80 9.10 9.54
C ILE A 143 -10.90 9.96 10.18
N SER A 144 -10.76 10.29 11.47
CA SER A 144 -11.66 11.20 12.18
C SER A 144 -11.67 12.59 11.54
N ALA A 145 -10.50 13.16 11.28
CA ALA A 145 -10.36 14.46 10.61
C ALA A 145 -11.05 14.49 9.24
N TYR A 146 -10.98 13.42 8.45
CA TYR A 146 -11.69 13.31 7.19
C TYR A 146 -13.21 13.49 7.37
N TYR A 147 -13.79 12.79 8.33
CA TYR A 147 -15.24 12.89 8.57
C TYR A 147 -15.66 14.22 9.17
N GLN A 148 -14.80 14.82 10.01
CA GLN A 148 -15.03 16.18 10.54
C GLN A 148 -14.99 17.21 9.42
N THR A 149 -13.99 17.19 8.54
CA THR A 149 -13.91 18.07 7.38
C THR A 149 -15.11 17.88 6.45
N ARG A 150 -15.51 16.63 6.22
CA ARG A 150 -16.71 16.33 5.42
C ARG A 150 -18.00 16.89 6.02
N LYS A 151 -18.09 16.93 7.35
CA LYS A 151 -19.29 17.43 8.07
C LYS A 151 -19.32 18.95 8.12
N HIS A 152 -18.22 19.60 8.46
CA HIS A 152 -18.16 21.03 8.75
C HIS A 152 -17.69 21.90 7.60
N ALA A 153 -16.85 21.36 6.70
CA ALA A 153 -16.33 22.03 5.51
C ALA A 153 -16.44 21.12 4.28
N PRO A 154 -17.68 20.78 3.82
CA PRO A 154 -17.87 19.84 2.71
C PRO A 154 -17.28 20.31 1.37
N GLN A 155 -17.05 21.61 1.20
CA GLN A 155 -16.41 22.23 0.05
C GLN A 155 -14.87 22.06 0.07
N ASP A 156 -14.26 21.79 1.21
CA ASP A 156 -12.82 21.56 1.34
C ASP A 156 -12.46 20.15 0.87
N ILE A 157 -12.39 20.03 -0.45
CA ILE A 157 -12.07 18.77 -1.13
C ILE A 157 -10.58 18.49 -1.03
N ASP A 158 -9.76 19.52 -1.00
CA ASP A 158 -8.31 19.39 -1.06
C ASP A 158 -7.74 18.82 0.25
N SER A 159 -8.21 19.28 1.41
CA SER A 159 -7.85 18.68 2.71
C SER A 159 -8.28 17.20 2.78
N ARG A 160 -9.48 16.87 2.33
CA ARG A 160 -9.94 15.49 2.30
C ARG A 160 -9.12 14.62 1.34
N TYR A 161 -8.68 15.18 0.23
CA TYR A 161 -7.77 14.50 -0.70
C TYR A 161 -6.43 14.18 -0.02
N LEU A 162 -5.82 15.17 0.67
CA LEU A 162 -4.55 14.98 1.37
C LEU A 162 -4.64 13.89 2.45
N ILE A 163 -5.77 13.82 3.17
CA ILE A 163 -6.00 12.73 4.15
C ILE A 163 -6.04 11.36 3.46
N ILE A 164 -6.76 11.25 2.33
CA ILE A 164 -6.80 9.99 1.57
C ILE A 164 -5.39 9.64 1.07
N HIS A 165 -4.65 10.63 0.58
CA HIS A 165 -3.29 10.45 0.06
C HIS A 165 -2.36 9.90 1.15
N GLU A 166 -2.37 10.52 2.32
CA GLU A 166 -1.54 10.08 3.45
C GLU A 166 -1.88 8.65 3.88
N LEU A 167 -3.15 8.37 4.14
CA LEU A 167 -3.58 7.04 4.57
C LEU A 167 -3.31 5.96 3.52
N ALA A 168 -3.32 6.31 2.24
CA ALA A 168 -3.02 5.38 1.16
C ALA A 168 -1.54 4.91 1.13
N LYS A 169 -0.65 5.55 1.87
CA LYS A 169 0.74 5.10 2.05
C LYS A 169 0.82 3.80 2.85
N PHE A 170 -0.22 3.47 3.64
CA PHE A 170 -0.23 2.34 4.58
C PHE A 170 -1.22 1.25 4.17
N LYS A 171 -0.73 0.01 4.06
CA LYS A 171 -1.56 -1.17 3.78
C LYS A 171 -1.98 -1.84 5.10
N CYS A 172 -2.88 -1.19 5.83
CA CYS A 172 -3.45 -1.76 7.05
C CYS A 172 -4.97 -1.93 6.92
N GLU A 173 -5.59 -2.70 7.81
CA GLU A 173 -7.00 -3.04 7.74
C GLU A 173 -7.89 -1.79 7.82
N GLU A 174 -7.57 -0.85 8.70
CA GLU A 174 -8.32 0.38 8.89
C GLU A 174 -8.30 1.26 7.65
N THR A 175 -7.12 1.43 7.01
CA THR A 175 -7.00 2.17 5.74
C THR A 175 -7.81 1.52 4.64
N ILE A 176 -7.72 0.19 4.50
CA ILE A 176 -8.49 -0.55 3.49
C ILE A 176 -9.99 -0.40 3.74
N ALA A 177 -10.44 -0.54 5.00
CA ALA A 177 -11.85 -0.36 5.38
C ALA A 177 -12.33 1.07 5.10
N PHE A 178 -11.54 2.08 5.46
CA PHE A 178 -11.82 3.48 5.20
C PHE A 178 -11.95 3.76 3.69
N LEU A 179 -10.97 3.36 2.88
CA LEU A 179 -10.99 3.57 1.44
C LEU A 179 -12.15 2.83 0.76
N ARG A 180 -12.46 1.59 1.17
CA ARG A 180 -13.64 0.85 0.69
C ARG A 180 -14.94 1.60 0.98
N ARG A 181 -15.06 2.16 2.18
CA ARG A 181 -16.22 2.96 2.55
C ARG A 181 -16.35 4.22 1.69
N LEU A 182 -15.24 4.91 1.39
CA LEU A 182 -15.26 6.07 0.50
C LEU A 182 -15.70 5.70 -0.91
N VAL A 183 -15.19 4.61 -1.48
CA VAL A 183 -15.60 4.15 -2.82
C VAL A 183 -17.09 3.88 -2.89
N GLN A 184 -17.72 3.48 -1.79
CA GLN A 184 -19.17 3.18 -1.76
C GLN A 184 -20.03 4.40 -1.42
N CYS A 185 -19.60 5.24 -0.47
CA CYS A 185 -20.47 6.22 0.19
C CYS A 185 -20.03 7.68 -0.03
N GLU A 186 -18.85 7.94 -0.64
CA GLU A 186 -18.39 9.31 -0.87
C GLU A 186 -19.24 9.98 -1.96
N LYS A 187 -19.76 11.17 -1.65
CA LYS A 187 -20.61 11.94 -2.58
C LYS A 187 -19.80 12.66 -3.65
N ASN A 188 -18.58 13.08 -3.31
CA ASN A 188 -17.70 13.72 -4.26
C ASN A 188 -17.08 12.68 -5.21
N VAL A 189 -17.32 12.84 -6.51
CA VAL A 189 -16.91 11.87 -7.54
C VAL A 189 -15.39 11.78 -7.65
N HIS A 190 -14.67 12.90 -7.47
CA HIS A 190 -13.22 12.94 -7.59
C HIS A 190 -12.55 12.20 -6.42
N LEU A 191 -12.99 12.45 -5.18
CA LEU A 191 -12.50 11.74 -4.00
C LEU A 191 -12.86 10.25 -4.04
N GLN A 192 -14.08 9.90 -4.49
CA GLN A 192 -14.48 8.51 -4.69
C GLN A 192 -13.56 7.80 -5.70
N HIS A 193 -13.26 8.47 -6.82
CA HIS A 193 -12.36 7.94 -7.85
C HIS A 193 -10.94 7.79 -7.32
N TYR A 194 -10.46 8.78 -6.58
CA TYR A 194 -9.13 8.73 -5.98
C TYR A 194 -8.99 7.60 -4.96
N ALA A 195 -9.94 7.45 -4.05
CA ALA A 195 -9.96 6.33 -3.09
C ALA A 195 -9.95 4.97 -3.80
N TRP A 196 -10.64 4.85 -4.94
CA TRP A 196 -10.59 3.64 -5.76
C TRP A 196 -9.21 3.41 -6.39
N LYS A 197 -8.55 4.46 -6.90
CA LYS A 197 -7.17 4.38 -7.39
C LYS A 197 -6.21 3.92 -6.28
N CYS A 198 -6.35 4.49 -5.08
CA CYS A 198 -5.56 4.11 -3.91
C CYS A 198 -5.74 2.64 -3.55
N LEU A 199 -6.98 2.12 -3.50
CA LEU A 199 -7.23 0.69 -3.25
C LEU A 199 -6.54 -0.22 -4.28
N ASN A 200 -6.65 0.13 -5.57
CA ASN A 200 -5.97 -0.64 -6.61
C ASN A 200 -4.45 -0.58 -6.47
N SER A 201 -3.89 0.59 -6.11
CA SER A 201 -2.44 0.71 -5.86
C SER A 201 -1.98 -0.10 -4.65
N LEU A 202 -2.86 -0.29 -3.65
CA LEU A 202 -2.64 -1.16 -2.49
C LEU A 202 -2.84 -2.65 -2.82
N GLY A 203 -3.15 -3.00 -4.07
CA GLY A 203 -3.38 -4.39 -4.49
C GLY A 203 -4.72 -4.96 -4.04
N VAL A 204 -5.65 -4.10 -3.60
CA VAL A 204 -7.02 -4.52 -3.24
C VAL A 204 -7.86 -4.50 -4.51
N THR A 205 -8.08 -5.68 -5.08
CA THR A 205 -8.86 -5.88 -6.32
C THR A 205 -10.37 -6.07 -6.03
N GLY A 206 -11.19 -6.04 -7.06
CA GLY A 206 -12.64 -6.36 -6.94
C GLY A 206 -13.51 -5.25 -6.36
N VAL A 207 -12.96 -4.10 -6.02
CA VAL A 207 -13.76 -2.97 -5.50
C VAL A 207 -14.34 -2.14 -6.64
N HIS A 208 -15.66 -2.15 -6.77
CA HIS A 208 -16.38 -1.40 -7.79
C HIS A 208 -16.96 -0.13 -7.23
N LYS A 209 -16.80 0.95 -8.00
CA LYS A 209 -17.49 2.21 -7.73
C LYS A 209 -19.00 1.99 -7.86
N GLY A 210 -19.75 2.41 -6.86
CA GLY A 210 -21.21 2.43 -6.96
C GLY A 210 -21.64 3.24 -8.18
N ARG A 211 -22.47 2.68 -9.06
CA ARG A 211 -23.11 3.45 -10.12
C ARG A 211 -24.07 4.47 -9.48
N ARG A 212 -23.87 5.72 -9.79
CA ARG A 212 -24.81 6.78 -9.40
C ARG A 212 -25.81 6.94 -10.53
N SER A 213 -27.06 6.53 -10.27
CA SER A 213 -28.16 6.79 -11.18
C SER A 213 -28.36 8.31 -11.32
N GLY A 214 -28.48 8.80 -12.55
CA GLY A 214 -28.85 10.19 -12.83
C GLY A 214 -27.76 11.25 -12.79
N LYS A 215 -26.46 10.91 -12.59
CA LYS A 215 -25.38 11.90 -12.64
C LYS A 215 -24.64 11.87 -13.98
N LYS A 216 -24.34 13.07 -14.52
CA LYS A 216 -23.53 13.25 -15.74
C LYS A 216 -22.22 12.48 -15.61
N LYS A 217 -21.76 11.87 -16.72
CA LYS A 217 -20.41 11.30 -16.82
C LYS A 217 -19.40 12.38 -16.46
N MET A 218 -18.42 12.02 -15.64
CA MET A 218 -17.30 12.90 -15.32
C MET A 218 -16.50 13.13 -16.60
N SER A 219 -16.59 14.33 -17.16
CA SER A 219 -15.85 14.70 -18.38
C SER A 219 -14.35 14.90 -18.13
N HIS A 220 -13.99 15.39 -16.94
CA HIS A 220 -12.61 15.62 -16.54
C HIS A 220 -12.42 15.22 -15.07
N THR A 221 -11.26 14.63 -14.75
CA THR A 221 -10.82 14.43 -13.35
C THR A 221 -10.23 15.75 -12.85
N LYS A 222 -10.72 16.26 -11.72
CA LYS A 222 -10.03 17.36 -11.02
C LYS A 222 -8.62 16.86 -10.70
N GLU A 223 -7.61 17.56 -11.16
CA GLU A 223 -6.25 17.38 -10.66
C GLU A 223 -6.18 18.02 -9.29
N PHE A 224 -5.85 17.22 -8.30
CA PHE A 224 -5.61 17.71 -6.96
C PHE A 224 -4.19 18.27 -6.88
N LYS A 225 -4.02 19.36 -6.15
CA LYS A 225 -2.70 19.88 -5.85
C LYS A 225 -1.98 18.86 -4.94
N VAL A 226 -1.08 18.11 -5.52
CA VAL A 226 -0.23 17.17 -4.79
C VAL A 226 0.92 17.95 -4.19
N ILE A 227 1.26 17.66 -2.93
CA ILE A 227 2.52 18.10 -2.35
C ILE A 227 3.60 17.28 -3.07
N SER A 228 4.44 17.95 -3.85
CA SER A 228 5.43 17.28 -4.72
C SER A 228 6.83 17.88 -4.62
N THR A 229 6.99 18.90 -3.79
CA THR A 229 8.27 19.57 -3.57
C THR A 229 8.58 19.70 -2.07
N PRO A 230 9.87 19.74 -1.67
CA PRO A 230 10.25 19.98 -0.28
C PRO A 230 9.66 21.28 0.27
N HIS A 231 9.56 22.32 -0.56
CA HIS A 231 8.98 23.60 -0.21
C HIS A 231 7.47 23.50 0.14
N ASP A 232 6.70 22.79 -0.68
CA ASP A 232 5.27 22.59 -0.43
C ASP A 232 5.04 21.72 0.81
N LEU A 233 5.90 20.70 1.02
CA LEU A 233 5.86 19.87 2.22
C LEU A 233 6.18 20.69 3.48
N LEU A 234 7.20 21.56 3.43
CA LEU A 234 7.55 22.43 4.54
C LEU A 234 6.41 23.38 4.90
N LYS A 235 5.77 23.99 3.91
CA LYS A 235 4.55 24.78 4.12
C LYS A 235 3.43 23.97 4.77
N ALA A 236 3.25 22.72 4.35
CA ALA A 236 2.25 21.83 4.92
C ALA A 236 2.58 21.48 6.38
N ILE A 237 3.83 21.20 6.71
CA ILE A 237 4.29 20.91 8.08
C ILE A 237 3.92 22.06 9.03
N TYR A 238 4.14 23.29 8.61
CA TYR A 238 3.85 24.46 9.47
C TYR A 238 2.37 24.86 9.52
N ASN A 239 1.63 24.67 8.43
CA ASN A 239 0.29 25.25 8.30
C ASN A 239 -0.84 24.22 8.25
N SER A 240 -0.54 22.92 8.08
CA SER A 240 -1.57 21.90 7.99
C SER A 240 -1.73 21.15 9.32
N PRO A 241 -2.92 21.20 9.94
CA PRO A 241 -3.18 20.37 11.11
C PRO A 241 -2.94 18.88 10.88
N LEU A 242 -3.08 18.41 9.64
CA LEU A 242 -2.85 17.02 9.27
C LEU A 242 -1.37 16.63 9.37
N GLU A 243 -0.46 17.52 8.95
CA GLU A 243 0.98 17.28 9.08
C GLU A 243 1.42 17.38 10.55
N GLN A 244 0.84 18.29 11.31
CA GLN A 244 1.09 18.44 12.75
C GLN A 244 0.61 17.27 13.59
N MET A 245 -0.34 16.47 13.08
CA MET A 245 -0.81 15.24 13.72
C MET A 245 0.15 14.06 13.53
N LYS A 246 1.16 14.17 12.69
CA LYS A 246 2.13 13.10 12.43
C LYS A 246 3.18 13.08 13.53
N HIS A 247 3.21 12.02 14.30
CA HIS A 247 4.22 11.75 15.32
C HIS A 247 4.87 10.41 15.04
N TYR A 248 6.17 10.34 15.26
CA TYR A 248 6.95 9.13 15.04
C TYR A 248 7.61 8.69 16.34
N ASP A 249 7.70 7.38 16.52
CA ASP A 249 8.46 6.82 17.63
C ASP A 249 9.95 6.86 17.31
N LEU A 250 10.29 6.57 16.05
CA LEU A 250 11.66 6.56 15.57
C LEU A 250 11.82 7.32 14.25
N PHE A 251 12.86 8.10 14.16
CA PHE A 251 13.45 8.54 12.90
C PHE A 251 14.58 7.57 12.53
N LEU A 252 14.46 6.90 11.39
CA LEU A 252 15.47 5.97 10.90
C LEU A 252 16.50 6.73 10.06
N SER A 253 17.64 7.07 10.67
CA SER A 253 18.76 7.70 9.96
C SER A 253 19.60 6.62 9.25
N HIS A 254 19.76 6.74 7.92
CA HIS A 254 20.29 5.67 7.11
C HIS A 254 20.87 6.14 5.76
N SER A 255 21.66 5.28 5.13
CA SER A 255 22.02 5.46 3.73
C SER A 255 20.99 4.82 2.79
N TYR A 256 20.61 5.55 1.75
CA TYR A 256 19.71 5.01 0.71
C TYR A 256 20.29 3.79 -0.03
N ARG A 257 21.60 3.63 -0.04
CA ARG A 257 22.23 2.47 -0.68
C ARG A 257 21.80 1.15 -0.03
N ASP A 258 21.41 1.21 1.25
CA ASP A 258 20.98 0.05 2.05
C ASP A 258 19.46 -0.17 2.04
N LYS A 259 18.73 0.50 1.15
CA LYS A 259 17.27 0.56 1.10
C LYS A 259 16.55 -0.79 1.27
N ASP A 260 17.12 -1.85 0.73
CA ASP A 260 16.47 -3.17 0.71
C ASP A 260 16.48 -3.83 2.09
N LYS A 261 17.61 -3.78 2.80
CA LYS A 261 17.75 -4.24 4.18
C LYS A 261 16.93 -3.40 5.16
N LEU A 262 16.87 -2.09 4.89
CA LEU A 262 16.20 -1.14 5.77
C LEU A 262 14.67 -1.21 5.71
N ILE A 263 14.10 -1.62 4.58
CA ILE A 263 12.66 -1.89 4.48
C ILE A 263 12.26 -3.05 5.39
N GLU A 264 13.08 -4.09 5.47
CA GLU A 264 12.83 -5.23 6.35
C GLU A 264 12.91 -4.80 7.82
N LEU A 265 13.95 -4.04 8.18
CA LEU A 265 14.07 -3.46 9.52
C LEU A 265 12.88 -2.59 9.88
N LYS A 266 12.50 -1.64 8.99
CA LYS A 266 11.31 -0.79 9.21
C LYS A 266 10.04 -1.61 9.41
N ASN A 267 9.82 -2.63 8.59
CA ASN A 267 8.63 -3.47 8.68
C ASN A 267 8.60 -4.24 10.00
N THR A 268 9.74 -4.73 10.45
CA THR A 268 9.85 -5.42 11.74
C THR A 268 9.58 -4.47 12.91
N LEU A 269 10.17 -3.28 12.90
CA LEU A 269 9.91 -2.25 13.91
C LEU A 269 8.44 -1.82 13.92
N ASN A 270 7.83 -1.65 12.75
CA ASN A 270 6.40 -1.37 12.64
C ASN A 270 5.53 -2.53 13.18
N ALA A 271 5.95 -3.79 12.99
CA ALA A 271 5.25 -4.95 13.53
C ALA A 271 5.30 -5.01 15.06
N LEU A 272 6.31 -4.40 15.68
CA LEU A 272 6.39 -4.19 17.14
C LEU A 272 5.51 -3.03 17.63
N GLY A 273 4.73 -2.41 16.74
CA GLY A 273 3.83 -1.31 17.07
C GLY A 273 4.47 0.09 17.03
N LEU A 274 5.71 0.20 16.56
CA LEU A 274 6.41 1.48 16.44
C LEU A 274 6.02 2.21 15.16
N ASN A 275 5.84 3.52 15.25
CA ASN A 275 5.67 4.37 14.08
C ASN A 275 7.04 4.90 13.64
N VAL A 276 7.60 4.30 12.59
CA VAL A 276 8.96 4.58 12.12
C VAL A 276 8.94 5.49 10.90
N TYR A 277 9.56 6.65 11.00
CA TYR A 277 9.79 7.54 9.87
C TYR A 277 11.03 7.11 9.06
N MET A 278 10.89 7.11 7.77
CA MET A 278 11.95 6.92 6.78
C MET A 278 11.63 7.81 5.58
N ASP A 279 12.49 8.77 5.27
CA ASP A 279 12.26 9.84 4.30
C ASP A 279 11.69 9.37 2.95
N TRP A 280 12.36 8.45 2.29
CA TRP A 280 11.98 7.94 0.98
C TRP A 280 10.79 6.95 0.97
N VAL A 281 10.21 6.65 2.13
CA VAL A 281 8.97 5.89 2.27
C VAL A 281 7.80 6.81 2.64
N ASN A 282 8.01 7.65 3.65
CA ASN A 282 6.98 8.51 4.22
C ASN A 282 6.72 9.76 3.38
N ASP A 283 7.76 10.40 2.90
CA ASP A 283 7.70 11.64 2.11
C ASP A 283 8.36 11.44 0.72
N LYS A 284 8.10 10.26 0.11
CA LYS A 284 8.76 9.79 -1.11
C LYS A 284 8.56 10.72 -2.31
N ASP A 285 7.36 11.25 -2.46
CA ASP A 285 6.99 12.05 -3.62
C ASP A 285 7.43 13.51 -3.43
N GLU A 286 7.64 13.92 -2.18
CA GLU A 286 7.99 15.26 -1.75
C GLU A 286 9.51 15.45 -1.63
N LEU A 287 10.24 14.43 -1.11
CA LEU A 287 11.69 14.46 -0.89
C LEU A 287 12.45 13.69 -1.97
N LEU A 288 12.26 14.08 -3.24
CA LEU A 288 13.04 13.50 -4.33
C LEU A 288 14.52 13.89 -4.18
N ARG A 289 15.42 12.91 -4.32
CA ARG A 289 16.89 13.12 -4.18
C ARG A 289 17.48 14.12 -5.17
N THR A 290 16.80 14.32 -6.29
CA THR A 290 17.14 15.33 -7.29
C THR A 290 16.82 16.74 -6.85
N LEU A 291 16.00 16.92 -5.81
CA LEU A 291 15.52 18.20 -5.28
C LEU A 291 16.19 18.60 -3.97
N THR A 292 17.46 18.20 -3.78
CA THR A 292 18.22 18.57 -2.57
C THR A 292 18.33 20.08 -2.46
N SER A 293 17.75 20.65 -1.42
CA SER A 293 17.67 22.08 -1.18
C SER A 293 17.74 22.41 0.32
N LYS A 294 17.77 23.70 0.65
CA LYS A 294 17.61 24.17 2.04
C LYS A 294 16.29 23.66 2.65
N ASP A 295 15.23 23.65 1.86
CA ASP A 295 13.91 23.18 2.32
C ASP A 295 13.94 21.68 2.64
N THR A 296 14.69 20.86 1.87
CA THR A 296 14.92 19.45 2.19
C THR A 296 15.55 19.28 3.56
N ALA A 297 16.61 20.03 3.86
CA ALA A 297 17.25 19.99 5.17
C ALA A 297 16.28 20.40 6.29
N THR A 298 15.49 21.46 6.07
CA THR A 298 14.50 21.91 7.04
C THR A 298 13.39 20.87 7.27
N VAL A 299 12.88 20.23 6.22
CA VAL A 299 11.91 19.12 6.37
C VAL A 299 12.49 18.00 7.22
N ILE A 300 13.73 17.57 6.95
CA ILE A 300 14.39 16.51 7.73
C ILE A 300 14.51 16.91 9.20
N THR A 301 14.91 18.16 9.50
CA THR A 301 14.99 18.65 10.90
C THR A 301 13.64 18.63 11.59
N GLU A 302 12.56 19.03 10.91
CA GLU A 302 11.20 18.98 11.48
C GLU A 302 10.74 17.54 11.73
N ARG A 303 11.09 16.58 10.85
CA ARG A 303 10.80 15.15 11.06
C ARG A 303 11.60 14.55 12.21
N ILE A 304 12.88 14.97 12.38
CA ILE A 304 13.68 14.59 13.56
C ILE A 304 13.02 15.12 14.84
N LYS A 305 12.62 16.39 14.87
CA LYS A 305 11.91 17.00 16.01
C LYS A 305 10.60 16.26 16.34
N ALA A 306 9.83 15.89 15.31
CA ALA A 306 8.56 15.17 15.45
C ALA A 306 8.73 13.68 15.87
N SER A 307 9.94 13.18 15.94
CA SER A 307 10.25 11.81 16.38
C SER A 307 10.68 11.79 17.84
N LYS A 308 10.37 10.70 18.56
CA LYS A 308 10.77 10.55 19.97
C LYS A 308 12.26 10.25 20.12
N ALA A 309 12.80 9.43 19.22
CA ALA A 309 14.20 9.05 19.20
C ALA A 309 14.71 8.86 17.78
N ILE A 310 16.01 8.81 17.61
CA ILE A 310 16.68 8.44 16.37
C ILE A 310 17.24 7.02 16.50
N LEU A 311 17.02 6.20 15.48
CA LEU A 311 17.76 4.97 15.25
C LEU A 311 18.72 5.20 14.09
N TYR A 312 20.00 5.38 14.41
CA TYR A 312 21.07 5.46 13.44
C TYR A 312 21.49 4.05 12.99
N VAL A 313 21.28 3.75 11.71
CA VAL A 313 21.71 2.46 11.14
C VAL A 313 23.11 2.60 10.59
N HIS A 314 24.04 1.99 11.30
CA HIS A 314 25.45 2.01 10.95
C HIS A 314 25.79 0.92 9.93
N THR A 315 26.29 1.34 8.77
CA THR A 315 26.76 0.51 7.65
C THR A 315 27.95 1.21 7.00
N ASN A 316 28.69 0.50 6.18
CA ASN A 316 29.74 1.11 5.34
C ASN A 316 29.17 2.21 4.42
N SER A 317 27.93 2.08 3.98
CA SER A 317 27.26 3.08 3.17
C SER A 317 26.83 4.32 3.96
N SER A 318 26.46 4.16 5.23
CA SER A 318 26.04 5.28 6.08
C SER A 318 27.20 6.21 6.43
N MET A 319 28.41 5.68 6.62
CA MET A 319 29.62 6.47 6.85
C MET A 319 29.97 7.37 5.68
N ASN A 320 29.70 6.92 4.46
CA ASN A 320 29.94 7.68 3.23
C ASN A 320 28.75 8.57 2.81
N SER A 321 27.70 8.63 3.61
CA SER A 321 26.53 9.48 3.37
C SER A 321 26.86 10.93 3.78
N LYS A 322 26.40 11.89 2.97
CA LYS A 322 26.51 13.31 3.34
C LYS A 322 25.44 13.72 4.37
N TRP A 323 24.32 13.02 4.41
CA TRP A 323 23.18 13.36 5.26
C TRP A 323 23.23 12.70 6.64
N THR A 324 23.61 11.46 6.70
CA THR A 324 23.53 10.67 7.92
C THR A 324 24.34 11.25 9.09
N PRO A 325 25.62 11.69 8.92
CA PRO A 325 26.35 12.35 9.99
C PRO A 325 25.74 13.71 10.39
N TRP A 326 25.18 14.43 9.42
CA TRP A 326 24.51 15.70 9.68
C TRP A 326 23.21 15.52 10.48
N GLU A 327 22.40 14.52 10.15
CA GLU A 327 21.19 14.14 10.91
C GLU A 327 21.54 13.77 12.35
N LEU A 328 22.60 12.97 12.54
CA LEU A 328 23.10 12.57 13.85
C LEU A 328 23.56 13.77 14.66
N GLY A 329 24.38 14.65 14.06
CA GLY A 329 24.87 15.87 14.71
C GLY A 329 23.74 16.83 15.10
N PHE A 330 22.76 17.01 14.23
CA PHE A 330 21.58 17.83 14.53
C PHE A 330 20.78 17.25 15.69
N ALA A 331 20.53 15.94 15.68
CA ALA A 331 19.79 15.25 16.73
C ALA A 331 20.52 15.36 18.09
N HIS A 332 21.84 15.19 18.10
CA HIS A 332 22.67 15.37 19.29
C HIS A 332 22.56 16.81 19.83
N ALA A 333 22.67 17.79 18.96
CA ALA A 333 22.60 19.20 19.33
C ALA A 333 21.28 19.62 19.98
N ILE A 334 20.17 18.99 19.60
CA ILE A 334 18.85 19.24 20.21
C ILE A 334 18.51 18.33 21.37
N GLY A 335 19.47 17.52 21.85
CA GLY A 335 19.26 16.58 22.94
C GLY A 335 18.31 15.41 22.64
N LYS A 336 18.13 15.07 21.34
CA LYS A 336 17.29 13.95 20.97
C LYS A 336 17.93 12.62 21.38
N PRO A 337 17.19 11.67 21.98
CA PRO A 337 17.71 10.34 22.25
C PRO A 337 18.17 9.65 20.97
N ILE A 338 19.37 9.10 20.99
CA ILE A 338 20.00 8.46 19.83
C ILE A 338 20.40 7.04 20.20
N LEU A 339 20.05 6.10 19.33
CA LEU A 339 20.44 4.70 19.39
C LEU A 339 21.19 4.33 18.13
N VAL A 340 22.21 3.51 18.27
CA VAL A 340 23.03 3.00 17.17
C VAL A 340 22.73 1.52 16.94
N TYR A 341 22.26 1.18 15.75
CA TYR A 341 22.13 -0.19 15.29
C TYR A 341 23.24 -0.50 14.28
N LYS A 342 24.17 -1.35 14.67
CA LYS A 342 25.26 -1.82 13.80
C LYS A 342 24.74 -2.96 12.92
N ALA A 343 24.32 -2.63 11.70
CA ALA A 343 23.83 -3.61 10.74
C ALA A 343 24.96 -4.37 10.02
N GLU A 344 26.17 -3.84 10.05
CA GLU A 344 27.38 -4.44 9.50
C GLU A 344 28.54 -4.26 10.48
N ALA A 345 29.38 -5.28 10.61
CA ALA A 345 30.61 -5.15 11.36
C ALA A 345 31.61 -4.31 10.55
N SER A 346 32.19 -3.31 11.17
CA SER A 346 33.26 -2.49 10.60
C SER A 346 34.40 -2.36 11.59
N ASN A 347 35.62 -2.39 11.08
CA ASN A 347 36.82 -2.17 11.92
C ASN A 347 37.16 -0.68 12.08
N ASP A 348 36.51 0.20 11.31
CA ASP A 348 36.75 1.65 11.27
C ASP A 348 35.50 2.43 11.74
N ASP A 349 34.90 2.00 12.85
CA ASP A 349 33.75 2.73 13.42
C ASP A 349 34.22 4.10 13.94
N PRO A 350 33.52 5.20 13.58
CA PRO A 350 33.82 6.51 14.14
C PRO A 350 33.70 6.51 15.67
N GLU A 351 34.73 7.04 16.38
CA GLU A 351 34.76 7.07 17.83
C GLU A 351 33.55 7.75 18.47
N TYR A 352 32.98 8.77 17.82
CA TYR A 352 31.80 9.48 18.32
C TYR A 352 30.55 8.59 18.44
N LEU A 353 30.50 7.42 17.80
CA LEU A 353 29.39 6.49 17.98
C LEU A 353 29.34 5.87 19.36
N GLN A 354 30.48 5.87 20.09
CA GLN A 354 30.56 5.42 21.48
C GLN A 354 29.82 6.35 22.46
N LEU A 355 29.46 7.56 22.02
CA LEU A 355 28.62 8.49 22.81
C LEU A 355 27.18 8.02 22.94
N TYR A 356 26.76 7.06 22.16
CA TYR A 356 25.36 6.63 22.06
C TYR A 356 25.17 5.18 22.47
N GLU A 357 24.01 4.90 23.03
CA GLU A 357 23.60 3.54 23.36
C GLU A 357 23.44 2.72 22.07
N SER A 358 23.99 1.52 22.07
CA SER A 358 23.83 0.60 20.95
C SER A 358 22.68 -0.38 21.17
N VAL A 359 22.08 -0.82 20.07
CA VAL A 359 20.99 -1.79 20.07
C VAL A 359 21.34 -2.98 19.18
N VAL A 360 20.86 -4.14 19.59
CA VAL A 360 20.96 -5.39 18.85
C VAL A 360 19.59 -5.92 18.51
N PHE A 361 19.50 -6.66 17.43
CA PHE A 361 18.27 -7.30 16.98
C PHE A 361 18.34 -8.79 17.25
N GLU A 362 17.64 -9.24 18.29
CA GLU A 362 17.59 -10.65 18.71
C GLU A 362 16.14 -11.13 18.80
N ASP A 363 15.86 -12.33 18.32
CA ASP A 363 14.53 -12.95 18.37
C ASP A 363 13.41 -12.04 17.86
N ASN A 364 13.64 -11.32 16.76
CA ASN A 364 12.73 -10.29 16.24
C ASN A 364 12.38 -9.16 17.23
N LYS A 365 13.24 -8.92 18.23
CA LYS A 365 13.10 -7.82 19.19
C LYS A 365 14.33 -6.93 19.15
N LEU A 366 14.10 -5.64 19.32
CA LEU A 366 15.17 -4.68 19.49
C LEU A 366 15.45 -4.52 20.99
N LYS A 367 16.68 -4.79 21.38
CA LYS A 367 17.17 -4.69 22.77
C LYS A 367 18.36 -3.75 22.83
N LEU A 368 18.55 -3.06 23.94
CA LEU A 368 19.79 -2.37 24.20
C LEU A 368 20.91 -3.38 24.38
N ASN A 369 22.08 -3.02 23.92
CA ASN A 369 23.31 -3.80 24.16
C ASN A 369 23.91 -3.40 25.51
N ASP A 370 23.11 -3.59 26.57
CA ASP A 370 23.46 -3.37 27.96
C ASP A 370 23.53 -4.72 28.71
N GLU A 371 24.06 -4.71 29.92
CA GLU A 371 24.17 -5.92 30.77
C GLU A 371 22.81 -6.57 31.07
N ASN A 372 21.72 -5.79 31.01
CA ASN A 372 20.39 -6.24 31.37
C ASN A 372 19.57 -6.64 30.14
N GLY A 373 20.03 -6.40 28.90
CA GLY A 373 19.30 -6.63 27.69
C GLY A 373 17.95 -5.86 27.67
N THR A 374 17.96 -4.62 28.11
CA THR A 374 16.77 -3.78 28.27
C THR A 374 15.98 -3.72 26.97
N SER A 375 14.69 -3.97 27.04
CA SER A 375 13.80 -3.86 25.88
C SER A 375 13.80 -2.42 25.35
N PHE A 376 13.94 -2.25 24.04
CA PHE A 376 13.87 -0.93 23.42
C PHE A 376 12.55 -0.21 23.75
N LEU A 377 11.43 -0.93 23.81
CA LEU A 377 10.13 -0.36 24.14
C LEU A 377 10.09 0.19 25.57
N ASP A 378 10.70 -0.50 26.51
CA ASP A 378 10.78 -0.05 27.89
C ASP A 378 11.70 1.17 28.01
N TRP A 379 12.83 1.16 27.32
CA TRP A 379 13.73 2.30 27.24
C TRP A 379 13.03 3.54 26.67
N LEU A 380 12.27 3.40 25.58
CA LEU A 380 11.55 4.50 24.94
C LEU A 380 10.42 5.03 25.83
N ASN A 381 9.73 4.16 26.55
CA ASN A 381 8.62 4.53 27.46
C ASN A 381 9.12 5.22 28.72
N ASN A 382 10.24 4.77 29.29
CA ASN A 382 10.80 5.36 30.52
C ASN A 382 11.31 6.79 30.30
N ARG A 383 11.74 7.15 29.09
CA ARG A 383 12.18 8.52 28.75
C ARG A 383 11.06 9.51 28.46
N LYS A 384 9.79 9.07 28.38
CA LYS A 384 8.62 9.96 28.26
C LYS A 384 8.40 10.83 29.50
N HIS A 385 8.98 10.49 30.63
CA HIS A 385 8.80 11.18 31.91
C HIS A 385 9.95 12.14 32.25
N SER A 386 10.91 12.34 31.37
CA SER A 386 12.10 13.15 31.64
C SER A 386 12.15 14.50 30.89
N ASN A 387 11.01 14.96 30.33
CA ASN A 387 10.88 16.29 29.69
C ASN A 387 9.77 17.09 30.35
#